data_2e71bd0e1a557cff9da31d52038984ac
#
_entry.id   2e71bd0e1a557cff9da31d52038984ac
#
_cell.length_a   1.000
_cell.length_b   1.000
_cell.length_c   1.000
_cell.angle_alpha   90.00
_cell.angle_beta   90.00
_cell.angle_gamma   90.00
#
_symmetry.space_group_name_H-M   'P 1'
#
loop_
_entity.id
_entity.type
_entity.pdbx_description
1 polymer ?
#
loop_
_entity_poly.entity_id
_entity_poly.type
_entity_poly.pdbx_seq_one_letter_code
_entity_poly.pdbx_strand_id
1 'polypeptide(L)'
;MIRQTTFHLSAKRRGCHLVTQEILEQLPKPLPQVGMLNLFVQHTSCALSINENYDPDVRTDMESILNHMVKEREPYYEHTMEGPDDMPAHAKSSLFGVSLTIPITDGKLNLGTWQGIYLCEFRNHGGSRRIVATIYE
;
A
#
# COMPACT_ATOMS: atom_id res chain seq x y z
N MET A 1 -12.83 -19.08 -11.39
CA MET A 1 -12.24 -18.25 -12.46
C MET A 1 -11.27 -17.26 -11.83
N ILE A 2 -10.23 -16.92 -12.54
CA ILE A 2 -9.27 -15.91 -12.08
C ILE A 2 -9.40 -14.68 -12.98
N ARG A 3 -9.53 -13.51 -12.37
CA ARG A 3 -9.58 -12.23 -13.09
C ARG A 3 -8.48 -11.34 -12.59
N GLN A 4 -7.83 -10.62 -13.49
CA GLN A 4 -6.71 -9.77 -13.13
C GLN A 4 -6.79 -8.43 -13.86
N THR A 5 -6.47 -7.35 -13.16
CA THR A 5 -6.40 -6.01 -13.74
C THR A 5 -5.20 -5.27 -13.18
N THR A 6 -4.67 -4.36 -13.97
CA THR A 6 -3.55 -3.51 -13.56
C THR A 6 -3.98 -2.06 -13.68
N PHE A 7 -3.71 -1.27 -12.66
CA PHE A 7 -4.08 0.13 -12.64
C PHE A 7 -3.06 0.93 -11.83
N HIS A 8 -3.14 2.26 -11.92
CA HIS A 8 -2.28 3.15 -11.16
C HIS A 8 -3.10 3.87 -10.10
N LEU A 9 -2.60 3.90 -8.89
CA LEU A 9 -3.10 4.82 -7.87
C LEU A 9 -2.60 6.22 -8.20
N SER A 10 -3.41 7.23 -7.93
CA SER A 10 -2.97 8.62 -8.10
C SER A 10 -1.73 8.88 -7.26
N ALA A 11 -0.86 9.78 -7.73
CA ALA A 11 0.34 10.14 -7.00
C ALA A 11 -0.02 10.70 -5.62
N LYS A 12 0.65 10.20 -4.59
CA LYS A 12 0.48 10.64 -3.21
C LYS A 12 1.77 11.27 -2.71
N ARG A 13 1.63 12.23 -1.82
CA ARG A 13 2.79 12.70 -1.07
C ARG A 13 3.23 11.63 -0.08
N ARG A 14 4.42 11.78 0.45
CA ARG A 14 4.96 10.85 1.46
C ARG A 14 3.99 10.74 2.65
N GLY A 15 3.78 9.50 3.13
CA GLY A 15 2.89 9.21 4.23
C GLY A 15 2.01 8.00 3.97
N CYS A 16 1.16 7.69 4.93
CA CYS A 16 0.21 6.58 4.84
C CYS A 16 -1.14 7.11 4.37
N HIS A 17 -1.69 6.50 3.32
CA HIS A 17 -2.92 6.99 2.68
C HIS A 17 -3.95 5.88 2.57
N LEU A 18 -5.18 6.13 3.00
CA LEU A 18 -6.30 5.21 2.76
C LEU A 18 -6.64 5.24 1.27
N VAL A 19 -6.62 4.07 0.67
CA VAL A 19 -6.87 3.91 -0.77
C VAL A 19 -7.95 2.87 -1.06
N THR A 20 -8.73 2.47 -0.06
CA THR A 20 -9.77 1.44 -0.20
C THR A 20 -10.72 1.78 -1.34
N GLN A 21 -11.30 3.00 -1.34
CA GLN A 21 -12.26 3.40 -2.36
C GLN A 21 -11.62 3.52 -3.74
N GLU A 22 -10.42 4.08 -3.80
CA GLU A 22 -9.70 4.22 -5.07
C GLU A 22 -9.44 2.85 -5.70
N ILE A 23 -9.10 1.85 -4.90
CA ILE A 23 -8.88 0.47 -5.37
C ILE A 23 -10.21 -0.16 -5.79
N LEU A 24 -11.25 -0.06 -4.95
CA LEU A 24 -12.56 -0.65 -5.25
C LEU A 24 -13.11 -0.19 -6.60
N GLU A 25 -12.90 1.07 -6.94
CA GLU A 25 -13.36 1.64 -8.21
C GLU A 25 -12.67 1.01 -9.43
N GLN A 26 -11.48 0.42 -9.23
CA GLN A 26 -10.69 -0.17 -10.31
C GLN A 26 -10.90 -1.68 -10.46
N LEU A 27 -11.54 -2.32 -9.50
CA LEU A 27 -11.69 -3.77 -9.52
C LEU A 27 -12.75 -4.20 -10.53
N PRO A 28 -12.55 -5.37 -11.18
CA PRO A 28 -13.59 -5.96 -12.02
C PRO A 28 -14.85 -6.24 -11.20
N LYS A 29 -16.03 -6.04 -11.81
CA LYS A 29 -17.30 -6.27 -11.14
C LYS A 29 -18.16 -7.24 -11.95
N PRO A 30 -19.02 -8.00 -11.29
CA PRO A 30 -19.19 -8.09 -9.83
C PRO A 30 -18.07 -8.87 -9.17
N LEU A 31 -17.87 -8.63 -7.87
CA LEU A 31 -16.97 -9.48 -7.08
C LEU A 31 -17.64 -10.85 -6.86
N PRO A 32 -16.86 -11.92 -6.71
CA PRO A 32 -17.45 -13.24 -6.45
C PRO A 32 -18.13 -13.26 -5.08
N GLN A 33 -19.05 -14.20 -4.89
CA GLN A 33 -19.69 -14.38 -3.58
C GLN A 33 -18.67 -14.77 -2.52
N VAL A 34 -17.76 -15.68 -2.86
CA VAL A 34 -16.65 -16.09 -2.00
C VAL A 34 -15.40 -16.14 -2.86
N GLY A 35 -14.32 -15.57 -2.37
CA GLY A 35 -13.07 -15.57 -3.10
C GLY A 35 -11.97 -14.83 -2.35
N MET A 36 -10.93 -14.50 -3.08
CA MET A 36 -9.76 -13.81 -2.54
C MET A 36 -9.33 -12.71 -3.50
N LEU A 37 -9.03 -11.55 -2.95
CA LEU A 37 -8.38 -10.47 -3.69
C LEU A 37 -6.91 -10.43 -3.28
N ASN A 38 -6.01 -10.51 -4.27
CA ASN A 38 -4.60 -10.21 -4.04
C ASN A 38 -4.29 -8.86 -4.68
N LEU A 39 -3.62 -8.01 -3.93
CA LEU A 39 -3.10 -6.72 -4.40
C LEU A 39 -1.58 -6.78 -4.35
N PHE A 40 -0.94 -6.39 -5.42
CA PHE A 40 0.52 -6.41 -5.52
C PHE A 40 1.01 -5.10 -6.11
N VAL A 41 1.84 -4.34 -5.37
CA VAL A 41 2.40 -3.09 -5.87
C VAL A 41 3.76 -3.36 -6.51
N GLN A 42 3.91 -2.90 -7.75
CA GLN A 42 5.09 -3.20 -8.57
C GLN A 42 6.16 -2.12 -8.43
N HIS A 43 6.50 -1.78 -7.19
CA HIS A 43 7.50 -0.75 -6.87
C HIS A 43 8.29 -1.16 -5.64
N THR A 44 9.46 -0.53 -5.46
CA THR A 44 10.40 -0.88 -4.39
C THR A 44 10.53 0.20 -3.32
N SER A 45 9.70 1.24 -3.36
CA SER A 45 9.81 2.39 -2.44
C SER A 45 8.47 2.83 -1.87
N CYS A 46 7.53 1.90 -1.85
CA CYS A 46 6.22 2.06 -1.21
C CYS A 46 5.76 0.69 -0.72
N ALA A 47 4.64 0.64 -0.02
CA ALA A 47 4.12 -0.62 0.51
C ALA A 47 2.60 -0.58 0.57
N LEU A 48 2.00 -1.76 0.66
CA LEU A 48 0.58 -1.92 0.94
C LEU A 48 0.43 -2.41 2.37
N SER A 49 -0.59 -1.93 3.07
CA SER A 49 -0.87 -2.35 4.43
C SER A 49 -2.36 -2.27 4.72
N ILE A 50 -2.77 -2.88 5.81
CA ILE A 50 -4.14 -2.77 6.32
C ILE A 50 -4.05 -2.23 7.73
N ASN A 51 -4.76 -1.16 8.00
CA ASN A 51 -4.77 -0.54 9.32
C ASN A 51 -6.05 0.25 9.51
N GLU A 52 -6.14 0.99 10.60
CA GLU A 52 -7.35 1.68 10.99
C GLU A 52 -7.80 2.69 9.95
N ASN A 53 -9.10 2.67 9.65
CA ASN A 53 -9.70 3.48 8.59
C ASN A 53 -10.41 4.74 9.11
N TYR A 54 -10.38 5.03 10.41
CA TYR A 54 -11.19 6.08 11.00
C TYR A 54 -10.35 7.27 11.48
N ASP A 55 -9.52 7.09 12.50
CA ASP A 55 -8.77 8.16 13.15
C ASP A 55 -7.53 8.55 12.31
N PRO A 56 -7.50 9.78 11.75
CA PRO A 56 -6.35 10.23 10.96
C PRO A 56 -5.05 10.31 11.76
N ASP A 57 -5.13 10.36 13.10
CA ASP A 57 -3.93 10.39 13.94
C ASP A 57 -3.12 9.09 13.82
N VAL A 58 -3.79 7.95 13.54
CA VAL A 58 -3.08 6.69 13.31
C VAL A 58 -2.14 6.83 12.10
N ARG A 59 -2.60 7.49 11.03
CA ARG A 59 -1.78 7.71 9.83
C ARG A 59 -0.60 8.62 10.12
N THR A 60 -0.84 9.68 10.87
CA THR A 60 0.21 10.63 11.27
C THR A 60 1.26 9.95 12.15
N ASP A 61 0.80 9.18 13.13
CA ASP A 61 1.71 8.47 14.03
C ASP A 61 2.50 7.39 13.31
N MET A 62 1.89 6.69 12.36
CA MET A 62 2.59 5.69 11.56
C MET A 62 3.75 6.32 10.79
N GLU A 63 3.53 7.47 10.16
CA GLU A 63 4.61 8.18 9.46
C GLU A 63 5.74 8.55 10.41
N SER A 64 5.41 9.08 11.59
CA SER A 64 6.40 9.44 12.60
C SER A 64 7.19 8.23 13.09
N ILE A 65 6.48 7.13 13.40
CA ILE A 65 7.11 5.89 13.85
C ILE A 65 8.08 5.38 12.81
N LEU A 66 7.66 5.34 11.54
CA LEU A 66 8.48 4.81 10.46
C LEU A 66 9.73 5.66 10.24
N ASN A 67 9.60 6.97 10.33
CA ASN A 67 10.74 7.88 10.17
C ASN A 67 11.74 7.76 11.32
N HIS A 68 11.29 7.39 12.50
CA HIS A 68 12.18 7.12 13.63
C HIS A 68 12.84 5.74 13.55
N MET A 69 12.14 4.76 13.00
CA MET A 69 12.68 3.41 12.86
C MET A 69 13.74 3.33 11.75
N VAL A 70 13.48 4.00 10.63
CA VAL A 70 14.38 3.99 9.48
C VAL A 70 14.70 5.42 9.12
N LYS A 71 15.84 5.91 9.60
CA LYS A 71 16.23 7.32 9.47
C LYS A 71 16.91 7.57 8.14
N GLU A 72 16.80 8.81 7.68
CA GLU A 72 17.56 9.27 6.53
C GLU A 72 19.01 9.53 6.92
N ARG A 73 19.88 9.51 5.92
CA ARG A 73 21.28 9.94 6.04
C ARG A 73 22.10 9.18 7.10
N GLU A 74 21.78 7.91 7.31
CA GLU A 74 22.61 7.08 8.18
C GLU A 74 23.99 6.89 7.54
N PRO A 75 25.08 7.02 8.30
CA PRO A 75 26.43 6.99 7.70
C PRO A 75 26.81 5.65 7.08
N TYR A 76 26.09 4.57 7.40
CA TYR A 76 26.36 3.25 6.81
C TYR A 76 25.59 3.01 5.50
N TYR A 77 24.76 3.96 5.04
CA TYR A 77 24.07 3.80 3.75
C TYR A 77 25.06 3.99 2.60
N GLU A 78 24.99 3.10 1.60
CA GLU A 78 25.78 3.21 0.38
C GLU A 78 24.94 3.72 -0.80
N HIS A 79 23.63 3.44 -0.80
CA HIS A 79 22.69 3.86 -1.83
C HIS A 79 22.22 5.29 -1.53
N THR A 80 22.93 6.28 -2.06
CA THR A 80 22.73 7.69 -1.67
C THR A 80 22.52 8.66 -2.83
N MET A 81 22.56 8.17 -4.08
CA MET A 81 22.56 9.05 -5.26
C MET A 81 21.17 9.57 -5.65
N GLU A 82 20.11 8.99 -5.12
CA GLU A 82 18.73 9.32 -5.53
C GLU A 82 17.99 10.12 -4.48
N GLY A 83 18.70 10.74 -3.56
CA GLY A 83 18.13 11.55 -2.49
C GLY A 83 18.10 10.84 -1.15
N PRO A 84 17.97 11.59 -0.05
CA PRO A 84 18.05 11.02 1.29
C PRO A 84 16.85 10.14 1.65
N ASP A 85 15.72 10.29 0.98
CA ASP A 85 14.53 9.52 1.25
C ASP A 85 14.53 8.14 0.59
N ASP A 86 15.44 7.88 -0.38
CA ASP A 86 15.34 6.67 -1.21
C ASP A 86 15.75 5.40 -0.48
N MET A 87 16.91 5.35 0.16
CA MET A 87 17.31 4.13 0.88
C MET A 87 16.36 3.80 2.03
N PRO A 88 15.95 4.77 2.87
CA PRO A 88 14.89 4.49 3.84
C PRO A 88 13.60 3.96 3.22
N ALA A 89 13.21 4.48 2.06
CA ALA A 89 12.02 4.02 1.35
C ALA A 89 12.12 2.55 0.97
N HIS A 90 13.29 2.13 0.45
CA HIS A 90 13.52 0.72 0.11
C HIS A 90 13.45 -0.18 1.34
N ALA A 91 14.04 0.25 2.44
CA ALA A 91 14.02 -0.52 3.69
C ALA A 91 12.58 -0.67 4.22
N LYS A 92 11.82 0.42 4.26
CA LYS A 92 10.43 0.40 4.72
C LYS A 92 9.56 -0.46 3.82
N SER A 93 9.77 -0.38 2.49
CA SER A 93 9.05 -1.22 1.53
C SER A 93 9.25 -2.70 1.82
N SER A 94 10.48 -3.11 2.09
CA SER A 94 10.80 -4.50 2.44
C SER A 94 10.20 -4.93 3.79
N LEU A 95 10.20 -4.03 4.76
CA LEU A 95 9.67 -4.34 6.09
C LEU A 95 8.15 -4.51 6.07
N PHE A 96 7.44 -3.71 5.30
CA PHE A 96 5.97 -3.71 5.29
C PHE A 96 5.38 -4.58 4.20
N GLY A 97 6.09 -4.73 3.10
CA GLY A 97 5.67 -5.61 2.04
C GLY A 97 4.88 -4.93 0.94
N VAL A 98 4.80 -5.65 -0.17
CA VAL A 98 4.22 -5.13 -1.40
C VAL A 98 2.93 -5.84 -1.79
N SER A 99 2.46 -6.77 -0.98
CA SER A 99 1.32 -7.62 -1.31
C SER A 99 0.37 -7.75 -0.14
N LEU A 100 -0.93 -7.77 -0.46
CA LEU A 100 -2.00 -8.05 0.49
C LEU A 100 -2.92 -9.09 -0.09
N THR A 101 -3.48 -9.93 0.78
CA THR A 101 -4.56 -10.84 0.41
C THR A 101 -5.76 -10.57 1.31
N ILE A 102 -6.91 -10.32 0.71
CA ILE A 102 -8.13 -9.96 1.42
C ILE A 102 -9.23 -10.93 1.01
N PRO A 103 -9.91 -11.58 1.97
CA PRO A 103 -11.04 -12.45 1.64
C PRO A 103 -12.21 -11.65 1.07
N ILE A 104 -12.94 -12.27 0.16
CA ILE A 104 -14.20 -11.75 -0.38
C ILE A 104 -15.31 -12.66 0.15
N THR A 105 -16.33 -12.06 0.74
CA THR A 105 -17.48 -12.76 1.30
C THR A 105 -18.75 -12.00 0.94
N ASP A 106 -19.75 -12.69 0.48
CA ASP A 106 -21.04 -12.08 0.09
C ASP A 106 -20.87 -10.95 -0.94
N GLY A 107 -19.93 -11.11 -1.85
CA GLY A 107 -19.68 -10.15 -2.93
C GLY A 107 -18.98 -8.87 -2.49
N LYS A 108 -18.36 -8.85 -1.32
CA LYS A 108 -17.70 -7.68 -0.77
C LYS A 108 -16.35 -8.05 -0.16
N LEU A 109 -15.43 -7.09 -0.10
CA LEU A 109 -14.19 -7.29 0.65
C LEU A 109 -14.55 -7.50 2.14
N ASN A 110 -14.11 -8.62 2.69
CA ASN A 110 -14.42 -8.96 4.08
C ASN A 110 -13.38 -8.36 5.04
N LEU A 111 -13.31 -7.03 5.02
CA LEU A 111 -12.49 -6.28 5.96
C LEU A 111 -13.23 -6.14 7.29
N GLY A 112 -12.49 -6.10 8.38
CA GLY A 112 -13.05 -5.73 9.67
C GLY A 112 -13.56 -4.29 9.64
N THR A 113 -14.42 -3.95 10.60
CA THR A 113 -15.06 -2.63 10.67
C THR A 113 -14.04 -1.49 10.62
N TRP A 114 -12.91 -1.67 11.29
CA TRP A 114 -11.88 -0.63 11.40
C TRP A 114 -10.71 -0.81 10.44
N GLN A 115 -10.79 -1.77 9.53
CA GLN A 115 -9.73 -2.01 8.57
C GLN A 115 -9.95 -1.23 7.28
N GLY A 116 -8.88 -0.65 6.77
CA GLY A 116 -8.86 -0.04 5.45
C GLY A 116 -7.54 -0.38 4.76
N ILE A 117 -7.53 -0.29 3.45
CA ILE A 117 -6.34 -0.56 2.65
C ILE A 117 -5.52 0.72 2.55
N TYR A 118 -4.23 0.60 2.83
CA TYR A 118 -3.29 1.72 2.83
C TYR A 118 -2.26 1.55 1.74
N LEU A 119 -1.98 2.65 1.03
CA LEU A 119 -0.71 2.82 0.34
C LEU A 119 0.20 3.61 1.27
N CYS A 120 1.34 3.03 1.60
CA CYS A 120 2.37 3.72 2.36
C CYS A 120 3.41 4.23 1.35
N GLU A 121 3.39 5.54 1.10
CA GLU A 121 4.32 6.19 0.17
C GLU A 121 5.53 6.66 0.94
N PHE A 122 6.70 6.13 0.59
CA PHE A 122 7.93 6.42 1.33
C PHE A 122 8.85 7.43 0.63
N ARG A 123 8.50 7.84 -0.60
CA ARG A 123 9.25 8.86 -1.31
C ARG A 123 8.55 10.21 -1.24
N ASN A 124 9.34 11.27 -1.22
CA ASN A 124 8.80 12.63 -1.28
C ASN A 124 8.07 12.90 -2.61
N HIS A 125 8.58 12.30 -3.70
CA HIS A 125 8.02 12.44 -5.03
C HIS A 125 7.99 11.07 -5.72
N GLY A 126 7.14 10.18 -5.22
CA GLY A 126 7.09 8.80 -5.69
C GLY A 126 6.35 8.60 -7.01
N GLY A 127 5.51 9.57 -7.41
CA GLY A 127 4.67 9.44 -8.58
C GLY A 127 3.50 8.49 -8.36
N SER A 128 2.80 8.14 -9.43
CA SER A 128 1.71 7.17 -9.35
C SER A 128 2.28 5.76 -9.18
N ARG A 129 1.59 4.94 -8.37
CA ARG A 129 2.05 3.58 -8.07
C ARG A 129 1.16 2.57 -8.78
N ARG A 130 1.81 1.60 -9.44
CA ARG A 130 1.11 0.58 -10.23
C ARG A 130 0.77 -0.62 -9.36
N ILE A 131 -0.51 -1.02 -9.42
CA ILE A 131 -1.07 -2.15 -8.66
C ILE A 131 -1.55 -3.21 -9.63
N VAL A 132 -1.22 -4.47 -9.35
CA VAL A 132 -1.85 -5.61 -10.01
C VAL A 132 -2.85 -6.20 -9.01
N ALA A 133 -4.11 -6.24 -9.39
CA ALA A 133 -5.19 -6.83 -8.59
C ALA A 133 -5.62 -8.14 -9.22
N THR A 134 -5.59 -9.22 -8.45
CA THR A 134 -5.99 -10.54 -8.90
C THR A 134 -7.11 -11.07 -8.02
N ILE A 135 -8.22 -11.49 -8.63
CA ILE A 135 -9.37 -12.05 -7.93
C ILE A 135 -9.43 -13.54 -8.22
N TYR A 136 -9.42 -14.33 -7.17
CA TYR A 136 -9.60 -15.79 -7.22
C TYR A 136 -10.98 -16.14 -6.71
N GLU A 137 -11.65 -17.07 -7.40
CA GLU A 137 -12.91 -17.65 -6.93
C GLU A 137 -12.96 -19.14 -7.18
#